data_823f2568b565dc562f87359834229194
#
_entry.id   823f2568b565dc562f87359834229194
#
_cell.length_a   1.000
_cell.length_b   1.000
_cell.length_c   1.000
_cell.angle_alpha   90.00
_cell.angle_beta   90.00
_cell.angle_gamma   90.00
#
_symmetry.space_group_name_H-M   'P 1'
#
loop_
_entity.id
_entity.type
_entity.pdbx_description
1 polymer ?
#
loop_
_entity_poly.entity_id
_entity_poly.type
_entity_poly.pdbx_seq_one_letter_code
_entity_poly.pdbx_strand_id
1 'polypeptide(L)'
;MERIIFHVDVNSAFLSWSAVKRLEEDPDALDLRTIPSAVGGDVRTRHGVITAKSIPAKKFGIKTGEPVVSAMRKCPGLILVRADFEAYRKYSRAFLGVLNEYSDQVEQASIDEAYIDMTQACRGRADSVG
;
A
#
# COMPACT_ATOMS: atom_id res chain seq x y z
N MET A 1 19.42 -16.06 22.64
CA MET A 1 17.97 -15.74 22.67
C MET A 1 17.54 -15.28 21.29
N GLU A 2 16.60 -15.99 20.69
CA GLU A 2 16.13 -15.67 19.35
C GLU A 2 15.28 -14.40 19.37
N ARG A 3 15.51 -13.55 18.38
CA ARG A 3 14.68 -12.36 18.17
C ARG A 3 13.54 -12.70 17.22
N ILE A 4 12.36 -12.22 17.54
CA ILE A 4 11.18 -12.37 16.70
C ILE A 4 10.99 -11.05 15.96
N ILE A 5 11.31 -11.06 14.67
CA ILE A 5 11.23 -9.87 13.81
C ILE A 5 10.24 -10.15 12.68
N PHE A 6 9.23 -9.30 12.59
CA PHE A 6 8.27 -9.35 11.50
C PHE A 6 8.59 -8.28 10.47
N HIS A 7 8.55 -8.68 9.21
CA HIS A 7 8.53 -7.74 8.09
C HIS A 7 7.07 -7.43 7.78
N VAL A 8 6.70 -6.17 7.90
CA VAL A 8 5.33 -5.71 7.61
C VAL A 8 5.36 -4.90 6.34
N ASP A 9 4.55 -5.31 5.36
CA ASP A 9 4.44 -4.67 4.06
C ASP A 9 2.96 -4.43 3.78
N VAL A 10 2.60 -3.18 3.49
CA VAL A 10 1.22 -2.83 3.14
C VAL A 10 1.01 -3.13 1.66
N ASN A 11 0.27 -4.18 1.36
CA ASN A 11 0.00 -4.59 -0.02
C ASN A 11 -0.64 -3.47 -0.82
N SER A 12 -0.04 -3.16 -1.98
CA SER A 12 -0.52 -2.10 -2.86
C SER A 12 -0.83 -0.81 -2.11
N ALA A 13 0.07 -0.44 -1.19
CA ALA A 13 -0.15 0.67 -0.26
C ALA A 13 -0.59 1.95 -0.95
N PHE A 14 0.08 2.34 -2.02
CA PHE A 14 -0.24 3.58 -2.72
C PHE A 14 -1.66 3.57 -3.28
N LEU A 15 -2.08 2.44 -3.83
CA LEU A 15 -3.45 2.32 -4.34
C LEU A 15 -4.46 2.35 -3.19
N SER A 16 -4.21 1.60 -2.13
CA SER A 16 -5.10 1.55 -0.96
C SER A 16 -5.23 2.91 -0.29
N TRP A 17 -4.12 3.62 -0.13
CA TRP A 17 -4.13 4.97 0.45
C TRP A 17 -4.84 5.97 -0.46
N SER A 18 -4.68 5.87 -1.77
CA SER A 18 -5.42 6.69 -2.73
C SER A 18 -6.93 6.43 -2.64
N ALA A 19 -7.31 5.16 -2.49
CA ALA A 19 -8.71 4.77 -2.33
C ALA A 19 -9.31 5.34 -1.04
N VAL A 20 -8.60 5.22 0.07
CA VAL A 20 -9.05 5.74 1.36
C VAL A 20 -9.21 7.25 1.31
N LYS A 21 -8.23 7.96 0.77
CA LYS A 21 -8.29 9.42 0.64
C LYS A 21 -9.49 9.85 -0.18
N ARG A 22 -9.74 9.17 -1.30
CA ARG A 22 -10.86 9.48 -2.17
C ARG A 22 -12.20 9.30 -1.46
N LEU A 23 -12.33 8.26 -0.65
CA LEU A 23 -13.52 7.98 0.14
C LEU A 23 -13.70 8.95 1.31
N GLU A 24 -12.61 9.47 1.87
CA GLU A 24 -12.66 10.52 2.89
C GLU A 24 -13.22 11.83 2.31
N GLU A 25 -12.83 12.16 1.08
CA GLU A 25 -13.28 13.36 0.38
C GLU A 25 -14.71 13.22 -0.16
N ASP A 26 -15.07 12.02 -0.61
CA ASP A 26 -16.38 11.69 -1.17
C ASP A 26 -16.76 10.26 -0.78
N PRO A 27 -17.60 10.08 0.26
CA PRO A 27 -18.01 8.74 0.69
C PRO A 27 -18.77 7.94 -0.38
N ASP A 28 -19.34 8.62 -1.38
CA ASP A 28 -20.07 7.97 -2.47
C ASP A 28 -19.16 7.61 -3.65
N ALA A 29 -17.87 7.95 -3.59
CA ALA A 29 -16.91 7.61 -4.65
C ALA A 29 -16.74 6.10 -4.75
N LEU A 30 -16.40 5.63 -5.97
CA LEU A 30 -16.06 4.22 -6.16
C LEU A 30 -14.77 3.89 -5.38
N ASP A 31 -14.80 2.76 -4.68
CA ASP A 31 -13.61 2.26 -4.01
C ASP A 31 -12.65 1.69 -5.06
N LEU A 32 -11.50 2.34 -5.22
CA LEU A 32 -10.50 1.94 -6.22
C LEU A 32 -10.02 0.51 -6.03
N ARG A 33 -10.11 -0.03 -4.81
CA ARG A 33 -9.68 -1.39 -4.51
C ARG A 33 -10.60 -2.45 -5.10
N THR A 34 -11.83 -2.08 -5.43
CA THR A 34 -12.85 -3.02 -5.95
C THR A 34 -12.97 -3.01 -7.47
N ILE A 35 -12.29 -2.12 -8.14
CA ILE A 35 -12.34 -1.95 -9.59
C ILE A 35 -10.94 -2.01 -10.19
N PRO A 36 -10.81 -2.32 -11.50
CA PRO A 36 -9.50 -2.26 -12.16
C PRO A 36 -8.96 -0.82 -12.12
N SER A 37 -7.96 -0.61 -11.29
CA SER A 37 -7.37 0.70 -11.07
C SER A 37 -5.88 0.58 -10.77
N ALA A 38 -5.16 1.67 -10.96
CA ALA A 38 -3.73 1.72 -10.71
C ALA A 38 -3.28 3.13 -10.40
N VAL A 39 -2.17 3.22 -9.68
CA VAL A 39 -1.44 4.47 -9.50
C VAL A 39 -0.34 4.49 -10.54
N GLY A 40 -0.29 5.54 -11.35
CA GLY A 40 0.69 5.64 -12.42
C GLY A 40 1.01 7.08 -12.75
N GLY A 41 1.91 7.25 -13.72
CA GLY A 41 2.31 8.56 -14.19
C GLY A 41 1.20 9.32 -14.89
N ASP A 42 1.54 10.51 -15.36
CA ASP A 42 0.57 11.40 -16.02
C ASP A 42 0.02 10.78 -17.31
N VAL A 43 -1.30 10.58 -17.35
CA VAL A 43 -2.01 10.04 -18.50
C VAL A 43 -1.82 10.93 -19.75
N ARG A 44 -1.65 12.25 -19.56
CA ARG A 44 -1.53 13.21 -20.65
C ARG A 44 -0.27 12.99 -21.49
N THR A 45 0.81 12.62 -20.84
CA THR A 45 2.10 12.42 -21.53
C THR A 45 2.29 10.99 -21.99
N ARG A 46 1.45 10.06 -21.50
CA ARG A 46 1.58 8.61 -21.70
C ARG A 46 2.96 8.06 -21.29
N HIS A 47 3.71 8.87 -20.55
CA HIS A 47 4.99 8.47 -19.97
C HIS A 47 4.75 8.09 -18.51
N GLY A 48 5.58 7.22 -18.01
CA GLY A 48 5.50 6.75 -16.66
C GLY A 48 5.13 5.29 -16.57
N VAL A 49 5.22 4.78 -15.37
CA VAL A 49 5.02 3.36 -15.07
C VAL A 49 3.98 3.18 -13.97
N ILE A 50 3.45 1.98 -13.90
CA ILE A 50 2.52 1.59 -12.83
C ILE A 50 3.32 1.41 -11.55
N THR A 51 2.97 2.14 -10.50
CA THR A 51 3.62 2.03 -9.19
C THR A 51 2.83 1.16 -8.21
N ALA A 52 1.52 1.08 -8.40
CA ALA A 52 0.65 0.21 -7.60
C ALA A 52 -0.59 -0.13 -8.42
N LYS A 53 -1.23 -1.24 -8.11
CA LYS A 53 -2.42 -1.70 -8.83
C LYS A 53 -3.40 -2.35 -7.88
N SER A 54 -4.67 -2.36 -8.26
CA SER A 54 -5.71 -3.09 -7.54
C SER A 54 -5.63 -4.59 -7.82
N ILE A 55 -6.26 -5.40 -7.00
CA ILE A 55 -6.39 -6.84 -7.25
C ILE A 55 -7.16 -7.09 -8.55
N PRO A 56 -8.29 -6.41 -8.85
CA PRO A 56 -8.93 -6.55 -10.14
C PRO A 56 -8.02 -6.20 -11.33
N ALA A 57 -7.18 -5.17 -11.22
CA ALA A 57 -6.22 -4.83 -12.27
C ALA A 57 -5.18 -5.94 -12.47
N LYS A 58 -4.74 -6.56 -11.39
CA LYS A 58 -3.79 -7.68 -11.45
C LYS A 58 -4.32 -8.83 -12.29
N LYS A 59 -5.62 -9.07 -12.26
CA LYS A 59 -6.27 -10.15 -13.04
C LYS A 59 -6.17 -9.92 -14.55
N PHE A 60 -5.97 -8.68 -14.99
CA PHE A 60 -5.73 -8.35 -16.39
C PHE A 60 -4.26 -8.50 -16.79
N GLY A 61 -3.40 -8.94 -15.87
CA GLY A 61 -1.99 -9.12 -16.15
C GLY A 61 -1.15 -7.86 -15.98
N ILE A 62 -1.70 -6.81 -15.38
CA ILE A 62 -0.98 -5.57 -15.13
C ILE A 62 0.06 -5.81 -14.03
N LYS A 63 1.30 -5.37 -14.28
CA LYS A 63 2.42 -5.54 -13.36
C LYS A 63 2.95 -4.20 -12.88
N THR A 64 3.42 -4.16 -11.64
CA THR A 64 4.13 -3.00 -11.11
C THR A 64 5.40 -2.77 -11.93
N GLY A 65 5.63 -1.54 -12.32
CA GLY A 65 6.79 -1.17 -13.14
C GLY A 65 6.54 -1.21 -14.63
N GLU A 66 5.40 -1.77 -15.10
CA GLU A 66 5.14 -1.74 -16.54
C GLU A 66 4.70 -0.35 -17.00
N PRO A 67 4.95 -0.01 -18.28
CA PRO A 67 4.51 1.28 -18.83
C PRO A 67 2.99 1.43 -18.76
N VAL A 68 2.52 2.63 -18.44
CA VAL A 68 1.08 2.95 -18.40
C VAL A 68 0.40 2.57 -19.73
N VAL A 69 1.05 2.85 -20.85
CA VAL A 69 0.50 2.52 -22.20
C VAL A 69 0.22 1.02 -22.32
N SER A 70 1.16 0.20 -21.85
CA SER A 70 1.00 -1.26 -21.88
C SER A 70 -0.16 -1.70 -21.00
N ALA A 71 -0.27 -1.15 -19.80
CA ALA A 71 -1.36 -1.46 -18.87
C ALA A 71 -2.73 -1.11 -19.46
N MET A 72 -2.84 0.03 -20.10
CA MET A 72 -4.09 0.47 -20.74
C MET A 72 -4.50 -0.40 -21.92
N ARG A 73 -3.53 -0.99 -22.63
CA ARG A 73 -3.82 -1.96 -23.68
C ARG A 73 -4.41 -3.26 -23.13
N LYS A 74 -3.90 -3.69 -21.97
CA LYS A 74 -4.39 -4.90 -21.31
C LYS A 74 -5.77 -4.69 -20.68
N CYS A 75 -6.04 -3.48 -20.21
CA CYS A 75 -7.30 -3.13 -19.56
C CYS A 75 -7.74 -1.74 -20.02
N PRO A 76 -8.54 -1.64 -21.12
CA PRO A 76 -8.97 -0.33 -21.63
C PRO A 76 -9.79 0.50 -20.66
N GLY A 77 -10.49 -0.15 -19.73
CA GLY A 77 -11.27 0.53 -18.70
C GLY A 77 -10.50 0.84 -17.40
N LEU A 78 -9.18 0.71 -17.43
CA LEU A 78 -8.35 0.95 -16.27
C LEU A 78 -8.46 2.40 -15.80
N ILE A 79 -8.74 2.57 -14.51
CA ILE A 79 -8.77 3.90 -13.89
C ILE A 79 -7.38 4.20 -13.33
N LEU A 80 -6.77 5.26 -13.85
CA LEU A 80 -5.45 5.72 -13.40
C LEU A 80 -5.63 6.90 -12.45
N VAL A 81 -4.92 6.85 -11.33
CA VAL A 81 -4.84 7.96 -10.39
C VAL A 81 -3.40 8.40 -10.22
N ARG A 82 -3.22 9.69 -9.98
CA ARG A 82 -1.89 10.24 -9.73
C ARG A 82 -1.41 9.88 -8.34
N ALA A 83 -0.11 9.67 -8.21
CA ALA A 83 0.51 9.51 -6.89
C ALA A 83 0.39 10.80 -6.09
N ASP A 84 -0.11 10.68 -4.86
CA ASP A 84 -0.19 11.78 -3.90
C ASP A 84 0.78 11.49 -2.75
N PHE A 85 2.03 11.87 -2.93
CA PHE A 85 3.09 11.55 -1.97
C PHE A 85 2.88 12.24 -0.62
N GLU A 86 2.21 13.37 -0.59
CA GLU A 86 1.89 14.05 0.66
C GLU A 86 0.92 13.21 1.50
N ALA A 87 -0.14 12.71 0.89
CA ALA A 87 -1.07 11.80 1.54
C ALA A 87 -0.39 10.50 1.93
N TYR A 88 0.47 9.96 1.07
CA TYR A 88 1.18 8.71 1.36
C TYR A 88 2.11 8.84 2.55
N ARG A 89 2.78 9.98 2.69
CA ARG A 89 3.62 10.25 3.87
C ARG A 89 2.78 10.30 5.15
N LYS A 90 1.60 10.89 5.08
CA LYS A 90 0.66 10.95 6.21
C LYS A 90 0.23 9.54 6.64
N TYR A 91 -0.19 8.72 5.68
CA TYR A 91 -0.62 7.35 5.97
C TYR A 91 0.54 6.46 6.39
N SER A 92 1.73 6.67 5.85
CA SER A 92 2.92 5.94 6.27
C SER A 92 3.27 6.24 7.73
N ARG A 93 3.17 7.50 8.15
CA ARG A 93 3.38 7.86 9.56
C ARG A 93 2.34 7.23 10.46
N ALA A 94 1.09 7.17 10.03
CA ALA A 94 0.04 6.49 10.78
C ALA A 94 0.31 5.00 10.90
N PHE A 95 0.77 4.37 9.82
CA PHE A 95 1.17 2.97 9.80
C PHE A 95 2.29 2.69 10.79
N LEU A 96 3.34 3.51 10.81
CA LEU A 96 4.45 3.37 11.76
C LEU A 96 3.97 3.61 13.20
N GLY A 97 3.05 4.53 13.41
CA GLY A 97 2.46 4.79 14.72
C GLY A 97 1.73 3.57 15.26
N VAL A 98 0.97 2.87 14.41
CA VAL A 98 0.30 1.63 14.81
C VAL A 98 1.31 0.56 15.19
N LEU A 99 2.40 0.41 14.43
CA LEU A 99 3.44 -0.56 14.75
C LEU A 99 4.13 -0.24 16.07
N ASN A 100 4.35 1.04 16.36
CA ASN A 100 4.97 1.47 17.62
C ASN A 100 4.11 1.19 18.86
N GLU A 101 2.80 0.99 18.68
CA GLU A 101 1.92 0.53 19.77
C GLU A 101 2.24 -0.90 20.20
N TYR A 102 2.80 -1.70 19.30
CA TYR A 102 3.15 -3.10 19.56
C TYR A 102 4.60 -3.29 19.99
N SER A 103 5.49 -2.39 19.59
CA SER A 103 6.91 -2.50 19.92
C SER A 103 7.58 -1.14 19.79
N ASP A 104 8.53 -0.86 20.70
CA ASP A 104 9.39 0.33 20.59
C ASP A 104 10.48 0.16 19.55
N GLN A 105 10.66 -1.06 19.02
CA GLN A 105 11.72 -1.38 18.09
C GLN A 105 11.14 -1.59 16.70
N VAL A 106 10.87 -0.48 16.03
CA VAL A 106 10.37 -0.45 14.65
C VAL A 106 11.42 0.21 13.77
N GLU A 107 11.81 -0.48 12.70
CA GLU A 107 12.72 0.05 11.70
C GLU A 107 11.98 0.19 10.37
N GLN A 108 11.92 1.40 9.86
CA GLN A 108 11.28 1.67 8.58
C GLN A 108 12.24 1.30 7.44
N ALA A 109 11.84 0.34 6.61
CA ALA A 109 12.59 -0.04 5.43
C ALA A 109 12.25 0.84 4.22
N SER A 110 10.95 1.20 4.08
CA SER A 110 10.47 2.09 3.04
C SER A 110 9.16 2.75 3.50
N ILE A 111 8.52 3.52 2.63
CA ILE A 111 7.30 4.24 2.98
C ILE A 111 6.15 3.30 3.38
N ASP A 112 6.12 2.07 2.85
CA ASP A 112 5.08 1.08 3.11
C ASP A 112 5.59 -0.21 3.75
N GLU A 113 6.85 -0.25 4.16
CA GLU A 113 7.46 -1.43 4.74
C GLU A 113 8.19 -1.08 6.04
N ALA A 114 8.08 -1.95 7.03
CA ALA A 114 8.80 -1.81 8.28
C ALA A 114 9.14 -3.17 8.88
N TYR A 115 10.23 -3.21 9.61
CA TYR A 115 10.57 -4.34 10.47
C TYR A 115 10.20 -3.99 11.90
N ILE A 116 9.59 -4.93 12.58
CA ILE A 116 9.17 -4.74 13.96
C ILE A 116 9.67 -5.90 14.81
N ASP A 117 10.35 -5.58 15.92
CA ASP A 117 10.79 -6.58 16.88
C ASP A 117 9.64 -6.89 17.84
N MET A 118 9.06 -8.06 17.70
CA MET A 118 7.92 -8.52 18.48
C MET A 118 8.32 -9.51 19.57
N THR A 119 9.60 -9.62 19.89
CA THR A 119 10.09 -10.62 20.84
C THR A 119 9.38 -10.53 22.17
N GLN A 120 9.30 -9.35 22.76
CA GLN A 120 8.65 -9.15 24.07
C GLN A 120 7.13 -9.32 23.99
N ALA A 121 6.51 -8.79 22.96
CA ALA A 121 5.05 -8.91 22.78
C ALA A 121 4.62 -10.36 22.63
N CYS A 122 5.35 -11.15 21.84
CA CYS A 122 5.05 -12.57 21.66
C CYS A 122 5.26 -13.36 22.95
N ARG A 123 6.27 -13.02 23.72
CA ARG A 123 6.49 -13.63 25.04
C ARG A 123 5.37 -13.32 26.01
N GLY A 124 4.96 -12.07 26.07
CA GLY A 124 3.84 -11.66 26.91
C GLY A 124 2.57 -12.41 26.58
N ARG A 125 2.29 -12.63 25.29
CA ARG A 125 1.14 -13.41 24.84
C ARG A 125 1.27 -14.89 25.20
N ALA A 126 2.45 -15.46 25.03
CA ALA A 126 2.70 -16.85 25.39
C ALA A 126 2.45 -17.07 26.89
N ASP A 127 2.94 -16.14 27.74
CA ASP A 127 2.75 -16.21 29.18
C ASP A 127 1.28 -16.02 29.57
N SER A 128 0.55 -15.18 28.85
CA SER A 128 -0.86 -14.90 29.18
C SER A 128 -1.80 -15.99 28.69
N VAL A 129 -1.43 -16.74 27.66
CA VAL A 129 -2.24 -17.82 27.10
C VAL A 129 -1.90 -19.16 27.74
N GLY A 130 -0.69 -19.27 28.23
CA GLY A 130 -0.25 -20.46 28.97
C GLY A 130 -0.92 -20.52 30.31
#